data_4f458be3c79631e51c1fa568a1c67bbe
#
_entry.id   4f458be3c79631e51c1fa568a1c67bbe
#
_cell.length_a   1.000
_cell.length_b   1.000
_cell.length_c   1.000
_cell.angle_alpha   90.00
_cell.angle_beta   90.00
_cell.angle_gamma   90.00
#
_symmetry.space_group_name_H-M   'P 1'
#
loop_
_entity.id
_entity.type
_entity.pdbx_description
1 polymer ?
#
loop_
_entity_poly.entity_id
_entity_poly.type
_entity_poly.pdbx_seq_one_letter_code
_entity_poly.pdbx_strand_id
1 'polypeptide(L)'
;MEQRGAVARILAWRPLVWLGTISYGVYLWHWPIFLALNGQRTGWSGPALFAARCAATVVLAGASWWLIEQPIRRWRPARVPLLPLAAATVASAAAVTMLVVPVGAGPGLREIGLPPGVSAVAAVSPSPPEASQPAPGPRDPNRPFTVSVFGDSIGWTLMHYLPPTPGFRFIDHTVIGCSLVRGTPYRYIGQTLEQRAECDGWPARWSAQVNRDQPDVALLIVGRWETVDRVNEGRWTHIGDPTFDAYLNAELQRALSIVGSTGVRVMVTTVPYSRGGEKPDGRLYPEDQPERVNKWNAMLHNAISQHSNVGMIDLNKKLCPDGVYTAKVDGIKVRSDGVHLTQEGVKWLIPWLEDSVRVAS
;
A
#
# COMPACT_ATOMS: atom_id res chain seq x y z
N MET A 1 -38.56 34.81 -17.87
CA MET A 1 -39.06 34.21 -16.62
C MET A 1 -38.09 34.57 -15.48
N GLU A 2 -38.48 35.55 -14.65
CA GLU A 2 -37.68 35.94 -13.46
C GLU A 2 -37.81 34.88 -12.42
N GLN A 3 -36.70 34.18 -12.14
CA GLN A 3 -36.64 33.22 -11.00
C GLN A 3 -36.55 34.02 -9.70
N ARG A 4 -37.70 34.41 -9.13
CA ARG A 4 -37.82 35.08 -7.84
C ARG A 4 -38.03 34.04 -6.74
N GLY A 5 -36.98 33.28 -6.36
CA GLY A 5 -37.03 32.31 -5.25
C GLY A 5 -35.91 32.56 -4.25
N ALA A 6 -36.09 32.09 -3.00
CA ALA A 6 -35.06 32.17 -1.95
C ALA A 6 -33.74 31.51 -2.40
N VAL A 7 -33.81 30.40 -3.11
CA VAL A 7 -32.67 29.68 -3.71
C VAL A 7 -31.91 30.56 -4.70
N ALA A 8 -32.62 31.29 -5.59
CA ALA A 8 -32.00 32.19 -6.56
C ALA A 8 -31.24 33.35 -5.87
N ARG A 9 -31.76 33.87 -4.76
CA ARG A 9 -31.09 34.92 -3.97
C ARG A 9 -29.82 34.40 -3.28
N ILE A 10 -29.83 33.16 -2.77
CA ILE A 10 -28.66 32.54 -2.16
C ILE A 10 -27.58 32.29 -3.22
N LEU A 11 -27.94 31.72 -4.38
CA LEU A 11 -27.01 31.45 -5.47
C LEU A 11 -26.47 32.73 -6.14
N ALA A 12 -27.22 33.85 -6.11
CA ALA A 12 -26.77 35.15 -6.59
C ALA A 12 -25.91 35.93 -5.57
N TRP A 13 -25.60 35.35 -4.41
CA TRP A 13 -24.71 35.97 -3.43
C TRP A 13 -23.31 36.10 -3.99
N ARG A 14 -22.80 37.34 -4.00
CA ARG A 14 -21.52 37.67 -4.66
C ARG A 14 -20.36 36.73 -4.37
N PRO A 15 -20.10 36.34 -3.10
CA PRO A 15 -19.03 35.36 -2.81
C PRO A 15 -19.23 34.00 -3.47
N LEU A 16 -20.47 33.50 -3.55
CA LEU A 16 -20.77 32.21 -4.22
C LEU A 16 -20.60 32.31 -5.73
N VAL A 17 -21.04 33.41 -6.34
CA VAL A 17 -20.83 33.68 -7.76
C VAL A 17 -19.33 33.78 -8.08
N TRP A 18 -18.58 34.47 -7.24
CA TRP A 18 -17.12 34.56 -7.39
C TRP A 18 -16.44 33.18 -7.25
N LEU A 19 -16.81 32.41 -6.23
CA LEU A 19 -16.31 31.04 -6.05
C LEU A 19 -16.63 30.15 -7.25
N GLY A 20 -17.85 30.26 -7.80
CA GLY A 20 -18.23 29.60 -9.05
C GLY A 20 -17.35 30.03 -10.23
N THR A 21 -16.98 31.30 -10.31
CA THR A 21 -16.14 31.82 -11.39
C THR A 21 -14.72 31.24 -11.35
N ILE A 22 -14.15 31.03 -10.17
CA ILE A 22 -12.80 30.45 -9.99
C ILE A 22 -12.81 28.93 -9.81
N SER A 23 -13.96 28.27 -9.89
CA SER A 23 -14.12 26.84 -9.58
C SER A 23 -13.20 25.92 -10.39
N TYR A 24 -12.97 26.26 -11.65
CA TYR A 24 -12.03 25.53 -12.51
C TYR A 24 -10.59 25.68 -12.01
N GLY A 25 -10.19 26.87 -11.61
CA GLY A 25 -8.89 27.11 -10.99
C GLY A 25 -8.75 26.36 -9.66
N VAL A 26 -9.80 26.33 -8.83
CA VAL A 26 -9.82 25.52 -7.59
C VAL A 26 -9.62 24.05 -7.90
N TYR A 27 -10.29 23.51 -8.91
CA TYR A 27 -10.11 22.14 -9.35
C TYR A 27 -8.67 21.86 -9.83
N LEU A 28 -8.04 22.77 -10.56
CA LEU A 28 -6.66 22.60 -11.02
C LEU A 28 -5.63 22.69 -9.90
N TRP A 29 -5.80 23.65 -8.97
CA TRP A 29 -4.80 23.93 -7.94
C TRP A 29 -4.93 23.07 -6.68
N HIS A 30 -6.11 22.48 -6.38
CA HIS A 30 -6.27 21.72 -5.14
C HIS A 30 -5.28 20.55 -5.02
N TRP A 31 -5.08 19.78 -6.08
CA TRP A 31 -4.21 18.61 -6.06
C TRP A 31 -2.74 18.94 -5.80
N PRO A 32 -2.08 19.84 -6.56
CA PRO A 32 -0.71 20.27 -6.27
C PRO A 32 -0.53 20.80 -4.86
N ILE A 33 -1.50 21.59 -4.37
CA ILE A 33 -1.44 22.18 -3.03
C ILE A 33 -1.55 21.12 -1.94
N PHE A 34 -2.44 20.16 -2.07
CA PHE A 34 -2.59 19.05 -1.12
C PHE A 34 -1.35 18.18 -1.06
N LEU A 35 -0.65 17.98 -2.17
CA LEU A 35 0.65 17.31 -2.20
C LEU A 35 1.77 18.14 -1.54
N ALA A 36 1.80 19.44 -1.79
CA ALA A 36 2.83 20.32 -1.24
C ALA A 36 2.66 20.57 0.27
N LEU A 37 1.41 20.83 0.71
CA LEU A 37 1.05 21.05 2.10
C LEU A 37 0.58 19.72 2.74
N ASN A 38 1.45 18.73 2.81
CA ASN A 38 1.13 17.49 3.53
C ASN A 38 1.63 17.53 4.97
N GLY A 39 1.05 16.69 5.84
CA GLY A 39 1.37 16.66 7.26
C GLY A 39 2.82 16.30 7.56
N GLN A 40 3.49 15.53 6.69
CA GLN A 40 4.90 15.19 6.85
C GLN A 40 5.83 16.39 6.65
N ARG A 41 5.47 17.31 5.75
CA ARG A 41 6.27 18.50 5.45
C ARG A 41 5.98 19.64 6.40
N THR A 42 4.71 19.80 6.79
CA THR A 42 4.26 20.94 7.59
C THR A 42 4.29 20.67 9.09
N GLY A 43 4.28 19.40 9.51
CA GLY A 43 4.06 19.02 10.91
C GLY A 43 2.63 19.27 11.40
N TRP A 44 1.73 19.73 10.53
CA TRP A 44 0.35 20.06 10.88
C TRP A 44 -0.59 18.89 10.60
N SER A 45 -1.70 18.83 11.35
CA SER A 45 -2.74 17.83 11.16
C SER A 45 -4.12 18.39 11.51
N GLY A 46 -5.17 17.67 11.17
CA GLY A 46 -6.53 18.02 11.54
C GLY A 46 -7.07 19.26 10.82
N PRO A 47 -8.02 20.00 11.46
CA PRO A 47 -8.72 21.11 10.84
C PRO A 47 -7.81 22.25 10.38
N ALA A 48 -6.69 22.50 11.10
CA ALA A 48 -5.75 23.58 10.76
C ALA A 48 -5.08 23.32 9.40
N LEU A 49 -4.60 22.10 9.15
CA LEU A 49 -4.01 21.72 7.86
C LEU A 49 -5.04 21.79 6.74
N PHE A 50 -6.26 21.29 7.00
CA PHE A 50 -7.33 21.35 6.00
C PHE A 50 -7.69 22.78 5.63
N ALA A 51 -7.83 23.68 6.62
CA ALA A 51 -8.10 25.10 6.40
C ALA A 51 -6.99 25.78 5.60
N ALA A 52 -5.72 25.49 5.92
CA ALA A 52 -4.57 26.01 5.18
C ALA A 52 -4.55 25.54 3.72
N ARG A 53 -4.84 24.27 3.46
CA ARG A 53 -4.97 23.71 2.11
C ARG A 53 -6.08 24.39 1.31
N CYS A 54 -7.27 24.55 1.91
CA CYS A 54 -8.39 25.25 1.28
C CYS A 54 -8.05 26.72 1.01
N ALA A 55 -7.48 27.44 1.96
CA ALA A 55 -7.11 28.84 1.80
C ALA A 55 -6.07 29.03 0.69
N ALA A 56 -5.00 28.22 0.69
CA ALA A 56 -3.98 28.26 -0.37
C ALA A 56 -4.56 27.96 -1.76
N THR A 57 -5.47 26.99 -1.84
CA THR A 57 -6.15 26.63 -3.11
C THR A 57 -6.97 27.79 -3.65
N VAL A 58 -7.77 28.44 -2.79
CA VAL A 58 -8.61 29.58 -3.19
C VAL A 58 -7.77 30.77 -3.59
N VAL A 59 -6.68 31.06 -2.84
CA VAL A 59 -5.76 32.15 -3.17
C VAL A 59 -5.09 31.95 -4.51
N LEU A 60 -4.55 30.75 -4.77
CA LEU A 60 -3.88 30.46 -6.04
C LEU A 60 -4.86 30.38 -7.22
N ALA A 61 -6.05 29.86 -7.02
CA ALA A 61 -7.10 29.87 -8.03
C ALA A 61 -7.54 31.29 -8.38
N GLY A 62 -7.72 32.16 -7.36
CA GLY A 62 -8.05 33.58 -7.55
C GLY A 62 -6.94 34.35 -8.26
N ALA A 63 -5.69 34.13 -7.87
CA ALA A 63 -4.52 34.74 -8.51
C ALA A 63 -4.39 34.28 -9.97
N SER A 64 -4.54 33.00 -10.24
CA SER A 64 -4.52 32.42 -11.60
C SER A 64 -5.64 33.02 -12.47
N TRP A 65 -6.84 33.13 -11.93
CA TRP A 65 -7.96 33.74 -12.64
C TRP A 65 -7.68 35.21 -13.00
N TRP A 66 -7.13 36.00 -12.07
CA TRP A 66 -6.87 37.44 -12.27
C TRP A 66 -5.67 37.66 -13.19
N LEU A 67 -4.57 36.95 -13.00
CA LEU A 67 -3.29 37.16 -13.70
C LEU A 67 -3.24 36.46 -15.07
N ILE A 68 -3.94 35.35 -15.25
CA ILE A 68 -3.84 34.54 -16.45
C ILE A 68 -5.16 34.52 -17.23
N GLU A 69 -6.24 34.10 -16.58
CA GLU A 69 -7.50 33.84 -17.30
C GLU A 69 -8.18 35.14 -17.77
N GLN A 70 -8.23 36.16 -16.92
CA GLN A 70 -8.82 37.46 -17.26
C GLN A 70 -8.08 38.20 -18.40
N PRO A 71 -6.75 38.31 -18.40
CA PRO A 71 -6.02 38.88 -19.52
C PRO A 71 -6.25 38.10 -20.83
N ILE A 72 -6.21 36.77 -20.80
CA ILE A 72 -6.45 35.93 -21.99
C ILE A 72 -7.86 36.11 -22.53
N ARG A 73 -8.88 36.14 -21.67
CA ARG A 73 -10.28 36.36 -22.08
C ARG A 73 -10.53 37.76 -22.63
N ARG A 74 -9.80 38.76 -22.16
CA ARG A 74 -9.92 40.17 -22.64
C ARG A 74 -9.09 40.41 -23.89
N TRP A 75 -8.10 39.57 -24.13
CA TRP A 75 -7.22 39.69 -25.29
C TRP A 75 -7.98 39.21 -26.54
N ARG A 76 -8.19 40.11 -27.50
CA ARG A 76 -8.73 39.78 -28.84
C ARG A 76 -7.55 39.74 -29.82
N PRO A 77 -6.88 38.60 -29.99
CA PRO A 77 -5.74 38.53 -30.88
C PRO A 77 -6.21 38.52 -32.32
N ALA A 78 -5.81 39.50 -33.10
CA ALA A 78 -6.06 39.51 -34.54
C ALA A 78 -5.28 38.39 -35.28
N ARG A 79 -4.14 37.97 -34.79
CA ARG A 79 -3.34 36.79 -35.25
C ARG A 79 -2.23 36.49 -34.23
N VAL A 80 -2.43 35.52 -33.35
CA VAL A 80 -1.35 35.01 -32.48
C VAL A 80 -0.98 33.64 -32.98
N PRO A 81 0.33 33.33 -33.19
CA PRO A 81 0.78 31.98 -33.47
C PRO A 81 0.48 31.10 -32.22
N LEU A 82 -0.41 30.13 -32.38
CA LEU A 82 -0.85 29.22 -31.29
C LEU A 82 0.29 28.34 -30.74
N LEU A 83 1.34 28.11 -31.54
CA LEU A 83 2.47 27.26 -31.15
C LEU A 83 3.26 27.76 -29.92
N PRO A 84 3.71 29.05 -29.80
CA PRO A 84 4.46 29.47 -28.64
C PRO A 84 3.61 29.55 -27.37
N LEU A 85 2.30 29.76 -27.49
CA LEU A 85 1.40 29.79 -26.34
C LEU A 85 1.17 28.35 -25.79
N ALA A 86 1.00 27.38 -26.67
CA ALA A 86 0.92 25.96 -26.28
C ALA A 86 2.22 25.47 -25.67
N ALA A 87 3.37 25.85 -26.22
CA ALA A 87 4.67 25.51 -25.65
C ALA A 87 4.90 26.13 -24.26
N ALA A 88 4.47 27.38 -24.04
CA ALA A 88 4.56 28.03 -22.72
C ALA A 88 3.67 27.37 -21.66
N THR A 89 2.45 26.94 -22.03
CA THR A 89 1.56 26.21 -21.10
C THR A 89 2.09 24.83 -20.74
N VAL A 90 2.63 24.10 -21.71
CA VAL A 90 3.27 22.79 -21.46
C VAL A 90 4.53 22.94 -20.62
N ALA A 91 5.38 23.93 -20.91
CA ALA A 91 6.57 24.21 -20.12
C ALA A 91 6.25 24.63 -18.68
N SER A 92 5.20 25.42 -18.47
CA SER A 92 4.74 25.82 -17.13
C SER A 92 4.16 24.66 -16.35
N ALA A 93 3.37 23.79 -16.99
CA ALA A 93 2.85 22.56 -16.39
C ALA A 93 3.98 21.59 -16.03
N ALA A 94 4.97 21.41 -16.91
CA ALA A 94 6.15 20.59 -16.67
C ALA A 94 7.01 21.15 -15.51
N ALA A 95 7.21 22.47 -15.45
CA ALA A 95 7.97 23.12 -14.37
C ALA A 95 7.26 22.97 -13.02
N VAL A 96 5.93 23.13 -12.97
CA VAL A 96 5.14 22.92 -11.75
C VAL A 96 5.18 21.44 -11.34
N THR A 97 5.10 20.52 -12.30
CA THR A 97 5.21 19.09 -12.03
C THR A 97 6.60 18.72 -11.47
N MET A 98 7.66 19.28 -12.03
CA MET A 98 9.04 19.08 -11.54
C MET A 98 9.28 19.68 -10.15
N LEU A 99 8.63 20.80 -9.81
CA LEU A 99 8.75 21.46 -8.51
C LEU A 99 7.90 20.80 -7.41
N VAL A 100 6.77 20.19 -7.78
CA VAL A 100 5.78 19.63 -6.84
C VAL A 100 5.92 18.13 -6.69
N VAL A 101 6.31 17.41 -7.75
CA VAL A 101 6.57 15.98 -7.70
C VAL A 101 8.03 15.78 -7.30
N PRO A 102 8.31 15.18 -6.13
CA PRO A 102 9.69 14.81 -5.80
C PRO A 102 10.20 13.86 -6.88
N VAL A 103 11.36 14.18 -7.45
CA VAL A 103 12.09 13.25 -8.33
C VAL A 103 12.33 11.97 -7.52
N GLY A 104 11.59 10.91 -7.83
CA GLY A 104 11.61 9.64 -7.08
C GLY A 104 10.24 9.19 -6.54
N ALA A 105 9.14 9.77 -6.98
CA ALA A 105 7.86 9.09 -6.89
C ALA A 105 7.93 7.87 -7.84
N GLY A 106 8.35 6.74 -7.29
CA GLY A 106 8.16 5.45 -7.95
C GLY A 106 6.68 5.26 -8.26
N PRO A 107 6.33 4.37 -9.21
CA PRO A 107 4.98 4.14 -9.62
C PRO A 107 4.10 3.86 -8.40
N GLY A 108 3.09 4.68 -8.18
CA GLY A 108 2.06 4.41 -7.18
C GLY A 108 1.31 3.13 -7.56
N LEU A 109 0.55 2.57 -6.63
CA LEU A 109 -0.25 1.33 -6.84
C LEU A 109 -1.09 1.33 -8.14
N ARG A 110 -1.31 2.49 -8.76
CA ARG A 110 -1.98 2.63 -10.07
C ARG A 110 -1.11 2.23 -11.25
N GLU A 111 0.22 2.26 -11.11
CA GLU A 111 1.17 1.89 -12.18
C GLU A 111 1.76 0.50 -12.00
N ILE A 112 1.52 -0.16 -10.84
CA ILE A 112 1.73 -1.60 -10.69
C ILE A 112 0.48 -2.29 -11.29
N GLY A 113 0.19 -1.97 -12.54
CA GLY A 113 -0.75 -2.72 -13.36
C GLY A 113 -0.23 -4.14 -13.51
N LEU A 114 -1.13 -5.13 -13.39
CA LEU A 114 -0.80 -6.51 -13.74
C LEU A 114 -0.13 -6.51 -15.12
N PRO A 115 1.01 -7.18 -15.29
CA PRO A 115 1.57 -7.36 -16.61
C PRO A 115 0.52 -7.99 -17.53
N PRO A 116 0.33 -7.48 -18.77
CA PRO A 116 -0.60 -8.05 -19.71
C PRO A 116 -0.15 -9.48 -20.02
N GLY A 117 -0.94 -10.47 -19.62
CA GLY A 117 -0.65 -11.88 -19.90
C GLY A 117 -0.87 -12.87 -18.77
N VAL A 118 -1.31 -12.45 -17.58
CA VAL A 118 -1.74 -13.42 -16.55
C VAL A 118 -3.19 -13.81 -16.83
N SER A 119 -3.38 -14.78 -17.72
CA SER A 119 -4.66 -15.44 -17.92
C SER A 119 -5.05 -16.21 -16.64
N ALA A 120 -6.33 -16.17 -16.32
CA ALA A 120 -6.94 -16.90 -15.23
C ALA A 120 -6.48 -18.36 -15.24
N VAL A 121 -5.80 -18.78 -14.18
CA VAL A 121 -5.50 -20.21 -13.97
C VAL A 121 -6.81 -20.91 -13.70
N ALA A 122 -7.11 -21.92 -14.51
CA ALA A 122 -8.30 -22.74 -14.40
C ALA A 122 -8.48 -23.27 -12.97
N ALA A 123 -9.73 -23.29 -12.51
CA ALA A 123 -10.11 -23.84 -11.22
C ALA A 123 -9.63 -25.30 -11.12
N VAL A 124 -8.68 -25.55 -10.23
CA VAL A 124 -8.26 -26.91 -9.86
C VAL A 124 -9.26 -27.45 -8.86
N SER A 125 -9.96 -28.49 -9.23
CA SER A 125 -10.82 -29.27 -8.32
C SER A 125 -10.01 -29.78 -7.12
N PRO A 126 -10.57 -29.81 -5.91
CA PRO A 126 -9.85 -30.28 -4.73
C PRO A 126 -9.61 -31.81 -4.85
N SER A 127 -8.34 -32.17 -4.88
CA SER A 127 -7.91 -33.57 -4.69
C SER A 127 -8.03 -33.93 -3.19
N PRO A 128 -8.31 -35.23 -2.86
CA PRO A 128 -8.38 -35.69 -1.48
C PRO A 128 -7.07 -35.47 -0.70
N PRO A 129 -7.08 -35.41 0.63
CA PRO A 129 -5.86 -35.21 1.43
C PRO A 129 -4.89 -36.37 1.20
N GLU A 130 -3.77 -36.07 0.58
CA GLU A 130 -2.68 -37.01 0.35
C GLU A 130 -1.96 -37.30 1.68
N ALA A 131 -1.65 -38.57 1.91
CA ALA A 131 -1.04 -39.06 3.13
C ALA A 131 0.22 -38.29 3.51
N SER A 132 0.41 -38.05 4.81
CA SER A 132 1.55 -37.38 5.43
C SER A 132 2.87 -37.81 4.80
N GLN A 133 3.54 -36.90 4.09
CA GLN A 133 4.87 -37.16 3.57
C GLN A 133 5.88 -37.25 4.72
N PRO A 134 6.92 -38.09 4.64
CA PRO A 134 7.95 -38.15 5.68
C PRO A 134 8.67 -36.83 5.83
N ALA A 135 9.13 -36.54 7.06
CA ALA A 135 9.91 -35.35 7.36
C ALA A 135 11.07 -35.20 6.35
N PRO A 136 11.41 -33.94 5.96
CA PRO A 136 12.49 -33.67 5.03
C PRO A 136 13.77 -34.36 5.50
N GLY A 137 14.42 -35.10 4.60
CA GLY A 137 15.74 -35.69 4.89
C GLY A 137 16.82 -34.65 5.10
N PRO A 138 18.04 -35.04 5.53
CA PRO A 138 19.13 -34.10 5.74
C PRO A 138 19.36 -33.25 4.49
N ARG A 139 19.51 -31.93 4.71
CA ARG A 139 19.74 -30.97 3.64
C ARG A 139 21.05 -31.27 2.91
N ASP A 140 21.04 -31.31 1.57
CA ASP A 140 22.26 -31.32 0.77
C ASP A 140 23.02 -29.98 0.96
N PRO A 141 24.22 -29.97 1.53
CA PRO A 141 24.98 -28.74 1.79
C PRO A 141 25.41 -28.02 0.51
N ASN A 142 25.40 -28.68 -0.65
CA ASN A 142 25.80 -28.12 -1.94
C ASN A 142 24.67 -27.44 -2.69
N ARG A 143 23.42 -27.61 -2.27
CA ARG A 143 22.28 -26.90 -2.90
C ARG A 143 22.07 -25.49 -2.28
N PRO A 144 21.62 -24.50 -3.07
CA PRO A 144 21.23 -23.21 -2.54
C PRO A 144 20.18 -23.32 -1.43
N PHE A 145 20.25 -22.44 -0.42
CA PHE A 145 19.24 -22.35 0.63
C PHE A 145 17.93 -21.82 0.03
N THR A 146 16.90 -22.62 0.03
CA THR A 146 15.63 -22.30 -0.65
C THR A 146 14.63 -21.67 0.29
N VAL A 147 14.16 -20.45 -0.05
CA VAL A 147 13.16 -19.69 0.68
C VAL A 147 11.94 -19.48 -0.22
N SER A 148 10.81 -20.08 0.12
CA SER A 148 9.53 -19.79 -0.55
C SER A 148 8.83 -18.63 0.16
N VAL A 149 8.57 -17.54 -0.57
CA VAL A 149 8.01 -16.30 -0.03
C VAL A 149 6.52 -16.23 -0.32
N PHE A 150 5.70 -16.22 0.72
CA PHE A 150 4.25 -16.11 0.66
C PHE A 150 3.80 -14.76 1.20
N GLY A 151 2.77 -14.17 0.63
CA GLY A 151 2.22 -12.92 1.16
C GLY A 151 1.64 -11.97 0.13
N ASP A 152 1.65 -10.70 0.49
CA ASP A 152 1.04 -9.60 -0.26
C ASP A 152 2.05 -8.77 -1.08
N SER A 153 1.67 -7.51 -1.38
CA SER A 153 2.48 -6.59 -2.19
C SER A 153 3.81 -6.18 -1.53
N ILE A 154 3.95 -6.29 -0.21
CA ILE A 154 5.24 -5.99 0.46
C ILE A 154 6.23 -7.11 0.11
N GLY A 155 5.80 -8.36 0.20
CA GLY A 155 6.57 -9.52 -0.24
C GLY A 155 6.87 -9.47 -1.73
N TRP A 156 5.87 -9.10 -2.56
CA TRP A 156 6.06 -8.93 -4.00
C TRP A 156 7.12 -7.88 -4.32
N THR A 157 7.12 -6.74 -3.63
CA THR A 157 8.12 -5.69 -3.86
C THR A 157 9.53 -6.17 -3.49
N LEU A 158 9.65 -6.95 -2.40
CA LEU A 158 10.90 -7.61 -2.02
C LEU A 158 11.41 -8.51 -3.15
N MET A 159 10.55 -9.36 -3.70
CA MET A 159 10.89 -10.30 -4.77
C MET A 159 11.18 -9.57 -6.09
N HIS A 160 10.42 -8.52 -6.42
CA HIS A 160 10.57 -7.74 -7.66
C HIS A 160 11.94 -7.03 -7.76
N TYR A 161 12.44 -6.52 -6.64
CA TYR A 161 13.73 -5.82 -6.58
C TYR A 161 14.87 -6.66 -6.00
N LEU A 162 14.65 -7.98 -5.88
CA LEU A 162 15.62 -8.90 -5.29
C LEU A 162 16.95 -8.83 -6.07
N PRO A 163 18.08 -8.47 -5.41
CA PRO A 163 19.39 -8.53 -6.06
C PRO A 163 19.84 -9.99 -6.19
N PRO A 164 20.95 -10.26 -6.90
CA PRO A 164 21.60 -11.56 -6.85
C PRO A 164 21.90 -11.96 -5.40
N THR A 165 21.50 -13.18 -5.02
CA THR A 165 21.61 -13.73 -3.65
C THR A 165 22.43 -15.04 -3.69
N PRO A 166 23.78 -14.98 -3.79
CA PRO A 166 24.61 -16.17 -3.88
C PRO A 166 24.38 -17.12 -2.69
N GLY A 167 24.13 -18.40 -2.99
CA GLY A 167 23.85 -19.42 -1.98
C GLY A 167 22.40 -19.46 -1.50
N PHE A 168 21.51 -18.56 -1.98
CA PHE A 168 20.08 -18.61 -1.76
C PHE A 168 19.30 -18.79 -3.06
N ARG A 169 18.12 -19.37 -2.93
CA ARG A 169 17.10 -19.45 -3.97
C ARG A 169 15.77 -18.99 -3.38
N PHE A 170 15.36 -17.77 -3.71
CA PHE A 170 14.03 -17.27 -3.36
C PHE A 170 13.00 -17.66 -4.43
N ILE A 171 11.84 -18.13 -3.99
CA ILE A 171 10.71 -18.51 -4.85
C ILE A 171 9.52 -17.63 -4.48
N ASP A 172 8.97 -16.93 -5.47
CA ASP A 172 7.88 -15.96 -5.27
C ASP A 172 6.50 -16.61 -5.35
N HIS A 173 5.71 -16.51 -4.29
CA HIS A 173 4.31 -16.90 -4.20
C HIS A 173 3.43 -15.77 -3.68
N THR A 174 3.93 -14.55 -3.73
CA THR A 174 3.20 -13.37 -3.29
C THR A 174 2.10 -12.97 -4.28
N VAL A 175 1.02 -12.37 -3.78
CA VAL A 175 -0.08 -11.86 -4.60
C VAL A 175 -0.46 -10.45 -4.12
N ILE A 176 -0.24 -9.45 -4.99
CA ILE A 176 -0.53 -8.06 -4.69
C ILE A 176 -1.99 -7.88 -4.25
N GLY A 177 -2.21 -7.17 -3.13
CA GLY A 177 -3.54 -6.79 -2.66
C GLY A 177 -4.36 -7.92 -2.04
N CYS A 178 -3.74 -9.08 -1.77
CA CYS A 178 -4.42 -10.19 -1.12
C CYS A 178 -4.17 -10.21 0.39
N SER A 179 -5.22 -10.53 1.12
CA SER A 179 -5.27 -10.76 2.56
C SER A 179 -5.45 -12.24 2.87
N LEU A 180 -5.22 -12.64 4.11
CA LEU A 180 -5.71 -13.92 4.64
C LEU A 180 -7.24 -13.92 4.75
N VAL A 181 -7.88 -12.77 4.93
CA VAL A 181 -9.35 -12.60 4.95
C VAL A 181 -9.92 -12.92 3.58
N ARG A 182 -11.02 -13.68 3.53
CA ARG A 182 -11.63 -14.17 2.28
C ARG A 182 -13.05 -13.63 2.10
N GLY A 183 -13.42 -13.43 0.83
CA GLY A 183 -14.80 -13.28 0.36
C GLY A 183 -15.56 -12.04 0.83
N THR A 184 -14.92 -11.01 1.32
CA THR A 184 -15.60 -9.82 1.84
C THR A 184 -15.03 -8.53 1.27
N PRO A 185 -15.88 -7.49 1.05
CA PRO A 185 -15.41 -6.16 0.68
C PRO A 185 -14.57 -5.54 1.79
N TYR A 186 -13.70 -4.61 1.39
CA TYR A 186 -12.82 -3.88 2.31
C TYR A 186 -12.75 -2.39 1.97
N ARG A 187 -12.29 -1.57 2.92
CA ARG A 187 -12.00 -0.15 2.70
C ARG A 187 -10.51 0.10 2.70
N TYR A 188 -10.03 0.76 1.65
CA TYR A 188 -8.64 1.15 1.50
C TYR A 188 -8.55 2.59 0.98
N ILE A 189 -7.82 3.45 1.68
CA ILE A 189 -7.69 4.89 1.38
C ILE A 189 -9.08 5.53 1.16
N GLY A 190 -10.03 5.19 2.04
CA GLY A 190 -11.39 5.73 2.02
C GLY A 190 -12.30 5.20 0.90
N GLN A 191 -11.83 4.29 0.07
CA GLN A 191 -12.64 3.64 -0.98
C GLN A 191 -13.10 2.26 -0.55
N THR A 192 -14.33 1.89 -0.89
CA THR A 192 -14.82 0.52 -0.74
C THR A 192 -14.45 -0.27 -2.00
N LEU A 193 -13.80 -1.41 -1.81
CA LEU A 193 -13.30 -2.27 -2.86
C LEU A 193 -13.78 -3.71 -2.61
N GLU A 194 -14.00 -4.45 -3.69
CA GLU A 194 -14.33 -5.86 -3.61
C GLU A 194 -13.05 -6.72 -3.55
N GLN A 195 -13.11 -7.80 -2.78
CA GLN A 195 -12.04 -8.78 -2.74
C GLN A 195 -11.95 -9.49 -4.09
N ARG A 196 -10.77 -9.61 -4.64
CA ARG A 196 -10.55 -10.39 -5.87
C ARG A 196 -10.68 -11.88 -5.56
N ALA A 197 -11.40 -12.62 -6.41
CA ALA A 197 -11.64 -14.07 -6.23
C ALA A 197 -10.34 -14.89 -6.13
N GLU A 198 -9.28 -14.46 -6.81
CA GLU A 198 -7.98 -15.11 -6.73
C GLU A 198 -7.36 -15.07 -5.33
N CYS A 199 -7.67 -14.02 -4.54
CA CYS A 199 -7.20 -13.92 -3.16
C CYS A 199 -7.78 -15.02 -2.28
N ASP A 200 -9.05 -15.38 -2.47
CA ASP A 200 -9.74 -16.38 -1.63
C ASP A 200 -9.16 -17.78 -1.75
N GLY A 201 -8.52 -18.08 -2.89
CA GLY A 201 -7.90 -19.37 -3.17
C GLY A 201 -6.54 -19.60 -2.51
N TRP A 202 -6.05 -18.72 -1.64
CA TRP A 202 -4.73 -18.85 -1.04
C TRP A 202 -4.52 -20.18 -0.29
N PRO A 203 -5.50 -20.78 0.42
CA PRO A 203 -5.23 -22.01 1.16
C PRO A 203 -4.80 -23.17 0.27
N ALA A 204 -5.56 -23.44 -0.80
CA ALA A 204 -5.23 -24.51 -1.74
C ALA A 204 -3.95 -24.21 -2.54
N ARG A 205 -3.79 -22.96 -2.96
CA ARG A 205 -2.62 -22.52 -3.71
C ARG A 205 -1.33 -22.65 -2.90
N TRP A 206 -1.30 -22.16 -1.65
CA TRP A 206 -0.12 -22.23 -0.79
C TRP A 206 0.23 -23.68 -0.42
N SER A 207 -0.78 -24.53 -0.15
CA SER A 207 -0.56 -25.97 0.07
C SER A 207 0.14 -26.62 -1.14
N ALA A 208 -0.36 -26.40 -2.34
CA ALA A 208 0.26 -26.95 -3.55
C ALA A 208 1.69 -26.39 -3.78
N GLN A 209 1.92 -25.13 -3.47
CA GLN A 209 3.20 -24.44 -3.65
C GLN A 209 4.27 -24.97 -2.68
N VAL A 210 3.96 -25.04 -1.37
CA VAL A 210 4.93 -25.52 -0.37
C VAL A 210 5.28 -26.99 -0.59
N ASN A 211 4.29 -27.81 -0.98
CA ASN A 211 4.49 -29.22 -1.31
C ASN A 211 5.39 -29.41 -2.54
N ARG A 212 5.20 -28.59 -3.57
CA ARG A 212 6.03 -28.65 -4.78
C ARG A 212 7.47 -28.17 -4.53
N ASP A 213 7.63 -27.08 -3.80
CA ASP A 213 8.92 -26.40 -3.66
C ASP A 213 9.84 -27.07 -2.64
N GLN A 214 9.29 -27.73 -1.62
CA GLN A 214 10.02 -28.34 -0.50
C GLN A 214 11.15 -27.39 0.00
N PRO A 215 10.82 -26.14 0.42
CA PRO A 215 11.82 -25.14 0.77
C PRO A 215 12.51 -25.47 2.11
N ASP A 216 13.67 -24.88 2.37
CA ASP A 216 14.30 -24.90 3.68
C ASP A 216 13.52 -24.01 4.67
N VAL A 217 12.99 -22.89 4.18
CA VAL A 217 12.16 -21.95 4.93
C VAL A 217 10.97 -21.47 4.09
N ALA A 218 9.79 -21.44 4.68
CA ALA A 218 8.63 -20.71 4.20
C ALA A 218 8.58 -19.32 4.88
N LEU A 219 8.80 -18.26 4.12
CA LEU A 219 8.75 -16.88 4.61
C LEU A 219 7.37 -16.27 4.36
N LEU A 220 6.65 -15.93 5.43
CA LEU A 220 5.30 -15.36 5.37
C LEU A 220 5.34 -13.85 5.65
N ILE A 221 4.94 -13.04 4.67
CA ILE A 221 4.87 -11.58 4.73
C ILE A 221 3.42 -11.15 4.53
N VAL A 222 2.66 -11.03 5.62
CA VAL A 222 1.23 -10.69 5.63
C VAL A 222 0.92 -9.67 6.71
N GLY A 223 -0.15 -8.89 6.55
CA GLY A 223 -0.63 -7.98 7.59
C GLY A 223 -1.06 -6.62 7.09
N ARG A 224 -0.57 -6.14 5.95
CA ARG A 224 -1.04 -4.85 5.40
C ARG A 224 -2.56 -4.86 5.15
N TRP A 225 -3.08 -5.96 4.65
CA TRP A 225 -4.49 -6.11 4.30
C TRP A 225 -5.35 -6.65 5.43
N GLU A 226 -4.75 -7.05 6.56
CA GLU A 226 -5.41 -7.42 7.80
C GLU A 226 -5.76 -6.20 8.67
N THR A 227 -5.11 -5.04 8.41
CA THR A 227 -5.36 -3.79 9.15
C THR A 227 -6.46 -2.91 8.55
N VAL A 228 -6.99 -3.24 7.36
CA VAL A 228 -8.07 -2.49 6.70
C VAL A 228 -9.43 -2.74 7.37
N ASP A 229 -10.39 -1.84 7.14
CA ASP A 229 -11.78 -2.13 7.49
C ASP A 229 -12.33 -3.23 6.56
N ARG A 230 -13.05 -4.19 7.14
CA ARG A 230 -13.67 -5.33 6.44
C ARG A 230 -15.13 -5.49 6.82
N VAL A 231 -15.90 -6.16 5.97
CA VAL A 231 -17.21 -6.67 6.36
C VAL A 231 -17.01 -8.05 6.98
N ASN A 232 -17.51 -8.24 8.21
CA ASN A 232 -17.60 -9.53 8.88
C ASN A 232 -19.00 -9.67 9.48
N GLU A 233 -19.64 -10.81 9.27
CA GLU A 233 -21.02 -11.05 9.74
C GLU A 233 -22.00 -9.92 9.34
N GLY A 234 -21.87 -9.41 8.11
CA GLY A 234 -22.76 -8.38 7.55
C GLY A 234 -22.51 -6.95 8.06
N ARG A 235 -21.53 -6.70 8.91
CA ARG A 235 -21.19 -5.37 9.43
C ARG A 235 -19.74 -4.97 9.14
N TRP A 236 -19.49 -3.68 8.99
CA TRP A 236 -18.13 -3.14 8.91
C TRP A 236 -17.43 -3.27 10.26
N THR A 237 -16.24 -3.82 10.23
CA THR A 237 -15.40 -4.10 11.38
C THR A 237 -13.91 -3.93 11.04
N HIS A 238 -13.05 -4.11 12.02
CA HIS A 238 -11.60 -4.04 11.85
C HIS A 238 -10.90 -4.82 12.96
N ILE A 239 -9.60 -5.01 12.83
CA ILE A 239 -8.79 -5.60 13.90
C ILE A 239 -8.96 -4.81 15.21
N GLY A 240 -9.23 -5.53 16.30
CA GLY A 240 -9.61 -5.00 17.59
C GLY A 240 -11.10 -5.19 17.91
N ASP A 241 -11.89 -5.67 16.96
CA ASP A 241 -13.23 -6.23 17.23
C ASP A 241 -13.06 -7.72 17.60
N PRO A 242 -13.53 -8.17 18.76
CA PRO A 242 -13.27 -9.52 19.23
C PRO A 242 -13.71 -10.63 18.28
N THR A 243 -14.87 -10.47 17.60
CA THR A 243 -15.37 -11.45 16.62
C THR A 243 -14.47 -11.51 15.39
N PHE A 244 -14.04 -10.35 14.91
CA PHE A 244 -13.14 -10.28 13.77
C PHE A 244 -11.72 -10.73 14.11
N ASP A 245 -11.23 -10.43 15.32
CA ASP A 245 -9.92 -10.90 15.81
C ASP A 245 -9.89 -12.43 15.91
N ALA A 246 -10.99 -13.06 16.36
CA ALA A 246 -11.11 -14.51 16.36
C ALA A 246 -11.02 -15.10 14.94
N TYR A 247 -11.72 -14.48 13.97
CA TYR A 247 -11.67 -14.89 12.57
C TYR A 247 -10.24 -14.70 11.97
N LEU A 248 -9.61 -13.54 12.19
CA LEU A 248 -8.24 -13.26 11.74
C LEU A 248 -7.24 -14.26 12.31
N ASN A 249 -7.36 -14.56 13.61
CA ASN A 249 -6.48 -15.55 14.24
C ASN A 249 -6.70 -16.94 13.65
N ALA A 250 -7.93 -17.36 13.38
CA ALA A 250 -8.21 -18.64 12.76
C ALA A 250 -7.61 -18.76 11.34
N GLU A 251 -7.69 -17.70 10.52
CA GLU A 251 -7.08 -17.70 9.19
C GLU A 251 -5.53 -17.64 9.28
N LEU A 252 -4.97 -16.95 10.27
CA LEU A 252 -3.53 -16.96 10.52
C LEU A 252 -3.04 -18.36 10.94
N GLN A 253 -3.71 -19.02 11.87
CA GLN A 253 -3.39 -20.40 12.27
C GLN A 253 -3.47 -21.36 11.10
N ARG A 254 -4.48 -21.20 10.25
CA ARG A 254 -4.63 -21.96 9.00
C ARG A 254 -3.43 -21.73 8.05
N ALA A 255 -3.01 -20.48 7.90
CA ALA A 255 -1.87 -20.13 7.05
C ALA A 255 -0.58 -20.81 7.55
N LEU A 256 -0.28 -20.68 8.85
CA LEU A 256 0.90 -21.29 9.47
C LEU A 256 0.88 -22.82 9.32
N SER A 257 -0.28 -23.46 9.55
CA SER A 257 -0.44 -24.90 9.39
C SER A 257 -0.22 -25.36 7.96
N ILE A 258 -0.71 -24.59 6.97
CA ILE A 258 -0.57 -24.94 5.54
C ILE A 258 0.89 -24.80 5.11
N VAL A 259 1.53 -23.66 5.35
CA VAL A 259 2.91 -23.46 4.89
C VAL A 259 3.94 -24.27 5.70
N GLY A 260 3.58 -24.69 6.90
CA GLY A 260 4.38 -25.58 7.76
C GLY A 260 4.06 -27.08 7.62
N SER A 261 3.11 -27.46 6.73
CA SER A 261 2.56 -28.83 6.66
C SER A 261 3.59 -29.92 6.31
N THR A 262 4.65 -29.57 5.61
CA THR A 262 5.74 -30.49 5.24
C THR A 262 6.83 -30.60 6.31
N GLY A 263 6.61 -30.04 7.50
CA GLY A 263 7.64 -29.93 8.56
C GLY A 263 8.68 -28.86 8.30
N VAL A 264 8.48 -28.04 7.24
CA VAL A 264 9.36 -26.92 6.90
C VAL A 264 9.30 -25.85 8.01
N ARG A 265 10.42 -25.18 8.23
CA ARG A 265 10.46 -24.04 9.14
C ARG A 265 9.72 -22.86 8.53
N VAL A 266 8.83 -22.26 9.29
CA VAL A 266 8.09 -21.06 8.90
C VAL A 266 8.68 -19.86 9.59
N MET A 267 8.97 -18.81 8.84
CA MET A 267 9.35 -17.51 9.37
C MET A 267 8.28 -16.48 9.02
N VAL A 268 7.76 -15.80 10.02
CA VAL A 268 6.74 -14.75 9.83
C VAL A 268 7.36 -13.39 10.10
N THR A 269 7.13 -12.40 9.24
CA THR A 269 7.60 -11.04 9.52
C THR A 269 6.55 -10.25 10.30
N THR A 270 7.00 -9.43 11.28
CA THR A 270 6.15 -8.35 11.80
C THR A 270 5.85 -7.33 10.71
N VAL A 271 4.69 -6.68 10.80
CA VAL A 271 4.26 -5.65 9.84
C VAL A 271 4.83 -4.30 10.25
N PRO A 272 5.55 -3.61 9.37
CA PRO A 272 6.06 -2.28 9.66
C PRO A 272 4.95 -1.23 9.61
N TYR A 273 5.09 -0.17 10.41
CA TYR A 273 4.23 1.00 10.29
C TYR A 273 4.29 1.56 8.88
N SER A 274 3.15 1.98 8.36
CA SER A 274 2.99 2.49 7.00
C SER A 274 2.31 3.86 6.99
N ARG A 275 2.39 4.53 5.85
CA ARG A 275 1.74 5.80 5.58
C ARG A 275 1.39 5.87 4.09
N GLY A 276 0.48 4.99 3.66
CA GLY A 276 0.06 4.85 2.27
C GLY A 276 -0.77 6.00 1.74
N GLY A 277 -1.30 6.85 2.63
CA GLY A 277 -2.04 8.04 2.27
C GLY A 277 -2.41 8.91 3.46
N GLU A 278 -2.89 10.11 3.19
CA GLU A 278 -3.42 11.03 4.19
C GLU A 278 -4.83 11.47 3.80
N LYS A 279 -5.71 11.56 4.79
CA LYS A 279 -7.00 12.20 4.64
C LYS A 279 -6.82 13.69 4.32
N PRO A 280 -7.83 14.37 3.77
CA PRO A 280 -7.73 15.81 3.48
C PRO A 280 -7.34 16.68 4.67
N ASP A 281 -7.62 16.24 5.89
CA ASP A 281 -7.26 16.89 7.15
C ASP A 281 -5.87 16.46 7.70
N GLY A 282 -5.12 15.65 6.95
CA GLY A 282 -3.78 15.18 7.32
C GLY A 282 -3.76 14.00 8.29
N ARG A 283 -4.92 13.50 8.74
CA ARG A 283 -4.98 12.28 9.55
C ARG A 283 -4.69 11.05 8.72
N LEU A 284 -4.15 10.03 9.37
CA LEU A 284 -3.94 8.73 8.74
C LEU A 284 -5.26 8.05 8.39
N TYR A 285 -5.24 7.27 7.33
CA TYR A 285 -6.30 6.31 7.07
C TYR A 285 -6.29 5.20 8.12
N PRO A 286 -7.41 4.49 8.34
CA PRO A 286 -7.51 3.46 9.37
C PRO A 286 -6.41 2.40 9.30
N GLU A 287 -6.08 1.94 8.10
CA GLU A 287 -5.08 0.89 7.86
C GLU A 287 -3.63 1.32 8.13
N ASP A 288 -3.38 2.61 8.26
CA ASP A 288 -2.07 3.18 8.59
C ASP A 288 -1.93 3.54 10.08
N GLN A 289 -2.98 3.31 10.89
CA GLN A 289 -2.94 3.61 12.32
C GLN A 289 -2.04 2.63 13.07
N PRO A 290 -1.06 3.11 13.85
CA PRO A 290 -0.13 2.26 14.59
C PRO A 290 -0.81 1.24 15.51
N GLU A 291 -1.97 1.60 16.09
CA GLU A 291 -2.72 0.73 16.99
C GLU A 291 -3.19 -0.55 16.30
N ARG A 292 -3.58 -0.47 15.02
CA ARG A 292 -3.99 -1.64 14.23
C ARG A 292 -2.80 -2.52 13.88
N VAL A 293 -1.68 -1.92 13.50
CA VAL A 293 -0.43 -2.62 13.22
C VAL A 293 0.07 -3.34 14.47
N ASN A 294 0.04 -2.66 15.64
CA ASN A 294 0.44 -3.23 16.91
C ASN A 294 -0.43 -4.43 17.32
N LYS A 295 -1.76 -4.33 17.11
CA LYS A 295 -2.67 -5.45 17.38
C LYS A 295 -2.38 -6.66 16.48
N TRP A 296 -2.13 -6.43 15.20
CA TRP A 296 -1.76 -7.51 14.29
C TRP A 296 -0.41 -8.14 14.69
N ASN A 297 0.60 -7.35 14.97
CA ASN A 297 1.90 -7.85 15.42
C ASN A 297 1.79 -8.62 16.73
N ALA A 298 0.95 -8.19 17.68
CA ALA A 298 0.66 -8.94 18.90
C ALA A 298 -0.04 -10.28 18.61
N MET A 299 -0.97 -10.31 17.65
CA MET A 299 -1.62 -11.55 17.20
C MET A 299 -0.61 -12.52 16.58
N LEU A 300 0.34 -12.04 15.76
CA LEU A 300 1.44 -12.84 15.22
C LEU A 300 2.29 -13.45 16.35
N HIS A 301 2.69 -12.67 17.35
CA HIS A 301 3.46 -13.16 18.51
C HIS A 301 2.72 -14.27 19.25
N ASN A 302 1.43 -14.09 19.49
CA ASN A 302 0.61 -15.10 20.17
C ASN A 302 0.44 -16.37 19.33
N ALA A 303 0.27 -16.22 18.01
CA ALA A 303 0.10 -17.35 17.10
C ALA A 303 1.37 -18.22 17.05
N ILE A 304 2.54 -17.60 16.97
CA ILE A 304 3.84 -18.30 16.89
C ILE A 304 4.09 -19.17 18.11
N SER A 305 3.72 -18.72 19.31
CA SER A 305 3.93 -19.49 20.54
C SER A 305 3.24 -20.85 20.56
N GLN A 306 2.30 -21.08 19.63
CA GLN A 306 1.54 -22.34 19.50
C GLN A 306 2.18 -23.35 18.51
N HIS A 307 3.29 -22.97 17.84
CA HIS A 307 3.95 -23.78 16.83
C HIS A 307 5.46 -23.89 17.11
N SER A 308 5.98 -25.09 17.17
CA SER A 308 7.42 -25.34 17.44
C SER A 308 8.32 -25.07 16.24
N ASN A 309 7.77 -25.08 15.01
CA ASN A 309 8.48 -24.84 13.75
C ASN A 309 8.27 -23.45 13.18
N VAL A 310 7.68 -22.51 13.95
CA VAL A 310 7.42 -21.14 13.49
C VAL A 310 8.29 -20.16 14.28
N GLY A 311 9.00 -19.30 13.57
CA GLY A 311 9.80 -18.20 14.14
C GLY A 311 9.35 -16.85 13.62
N MET A 312 9.88 -15.76 14.20
CA MET A 312 9.57 -14.38 13.82
C MET A 312 10.80 -13.62 13.36
N ILE A 313 10.61 -12.78 12.37
CA ILE A 313 11.56 -11.77 11.89
C ILE A 313 10.96 -10.40 12.14
N ASP A 314 11.61 -9.58 12.99
CA ASP A 314 11.08 -8.26 13.35
C ASP A 314 11.36 -7.21 12.26
N LEU A 315 10.61 -7.31 11.17
CA LEU A 315 10.67 -6.37 10.05
C LEU A 315 10.17 -4.97 10.45
N ASN A 316 9.23 -4.88 11.42
CA ASN A 316 8.77 -3.60 11.94
C ASN A 316 9.94 -2.82 12.56
N LYS A 317 10.67 -3.43 13.48
CA LYS A 317 11.84 -2.79 14.12
C LYS A 317 12.92 -2.45 13.10
N LYS A 318 13.16 -3.33 12.11
CA LYS A 318 14.17 -3.09 11.06
C LYS A 318 13.84 -1.87 10.20
N LEU A 319 12.56 -1.69 9.82
CA LEU A 319 12.11 -0.59 8.95
C LEU A 319 11.60 0.64 9.71
N CYS A 320 11.37 0.54 11.00
CA CYS A 320 10.86 1.58 11.88
C CYS A 320 11.65 1.58 13.21
N PRO A 321 12.97 1.84 13.19
CA PRO A 321 13.86 1.67 14.33
C PRO A 321 13.45 2.49 15.57
N ASP A 322 12.86 3.66 15.35
CA ASP A 322 12.39 4.57 16.40
C ASP A 322 10.95 4.28 16.87
N GLY A 323 10.35 3.15 16.45
CA GLY A 323 8.98 2.78 16.80
C GLY A 323 7.91 3.61 16.12
N VAL A 324 8.26 4.36 15.07
CA VAL A 324 7.34 5.17 14.24
C VAL A 324 7.65 4.98 12.76
N TYR A 325 6.66 5.31 11.91
CA TYR A 325 6.87 5.27 10.47
C TYR A 325 8.05 6.17 10.04
N THR A 326 8.93 5.63 9.22
CA THR A 326 9.94 6.40 8.48
C THR A 326 10.03 5.94 7.04
N ALA A 327 10.28 6.88 6.12
CA ALA A 327 10.56 6.57 4.72
C ALA A 327 12.06 6.31 4.47
N LYS A 328 12.93 6.65 5.45
CA LYS A 328 14.38 6.48 5.36
C LYS A 328 14.93 5.82 6.62
N VAL A 329 15.84 4.86 6.42
CA VAL A 329 16.62 4.22 7.49
C VAL A 329 18.10 4.28 7.07
N ASP A 330 19.00 4.64 7.96
CA ASP A 330 20.44 4.78 7.70
C ASP A 330 20.74 5.67 6.46
N GLY A 331 19.93 6.71 6.24
CA GLY A 331 20.04 7.60 5.07
C GLY A 331 19.46 7.05 3.77
N ILE A 332 19.10 5.77 3.73
CA ILE A 332 18.55 5.08 2.55
C ILE A 332 17.02 5.29 2.52
N LYS A 333 16.49 5.69 1.37
CA LYS A 333 15.04 5.73 1.15
C LYS A 333 14.53 4.29 1.01
N VAL A 334 13.97 3.73 2.08
CA VAL A 334 13.49 2.34 2.10
C VAL A 334 12.08 2.17 1.58
N ARG A 335 11.28 3.25 1.47
CA ARG A 335 9.88 3.19 1.00
C ARG A 335 9.60 4.20 -0.09
N SER A 336 8.84 3.78 -1.12
CA SER A 336 8.49 4.61 -2.28
C SER A 336 7.25 5.46 -2.03
N ASP A 337 6.18 4.84 -1.59
CA ASP A 337 4.82 5.38 -1.46
C ASP A 337 4.27 5.33 -0.02
N GLY A 338 5.15 5.13 0.95
CA GLY A 338 4.79 4.99 2.35
C GLY A 338 4.48 3.56 2.79
N VAL A 339 4.42 2.60 1.86
CA VAL A 339 4.14 1.17 2.11
C VAL A 339 5.24 0.29 1.51
N HIS A 340 5.44 0.38 0.20
CA HIS A 340 6.26 -0.53 -0.58
C HIS A 340 7.75 -0.19 -0.54
N LEU A 341 8.58 -1.21 -0.56
CA LEU A 341 10.02 -1.07 -0.56
C LEU A 341 10.53 -0.46 -1.87
N THR A 342 11.58 0.35 -1.80
CA THR A 342 12.34 0.79 -2.96
C THR A 342 13.37 -0.27 -3.36
N GLN A 343 13.93 -0.15 -4.56
CA GLN A 343 15.02 -1.02 -4.98
C GLN A 343 16.24 -0.91 -4.05
N GLU A 344 16.60 0.31 -3.64
CA GLU A 344 17.68 0.56 -2.68
C GLU A 344 17.35 -0.02 -1.30
N GLY A 345 16.09 0.12 -0.87
CA GLY A 345 15.60 -0.45 0.37
C GLY A 345 15.68 -1.97 0.39
N VAL A 346 15.35 -2.64 -0.71
CA VAL A 346 15.50 -4.10 -0.82
C VAL A 346 16.96 -4.50 -0.79
N LYS A 347 17.84 -3.84 -1.55
CA LYS A 347 19.29 -4.12 -1.54
C LYS A 347 19.89 -3.99 -0.14
N TRP A 348 19.45 -3.01 0.63
CA TRP A 348 19.89 -2.79 2.01
C TRP A 348 19.32 -3.85 2.97
N LEU A 349 18.09 -4.32 2.74
CA LEU A 349 17.37 -5.24 3.60
C LEU A 349 17.84 -6.69 3.44
N ILE A 350 18.19 -7.12 2.23
CA ILE A 350 18.44 -8.52 1.88
C ILE A 350 19.53 -9.18 2.72
N PRO A 351 20.73 -8.60 2.96
CA PRO A 351 21.75 -9.27 3.78
C PRO A 351 21.25 -9.59 5.20
N TRP A 352 20.51 -8.65 5.80
CA TRP A 352 19.90 -8.87 7.11
C TRP A 352 18.81 -9.94 7.08
N LEU A 353 18.01 -10.00 5.99
CA LEU A 353 16.94 -11.00 5.84
C LEU A 353 17.54 -12.40 5.65
N GLU A 354 18.59 -12.53 4.83
CA GLU A 354 19.33 -13.79 4.63
C GLU A 354 19.88 -14.34 5.94
N ASP A 355 20.50 -13.49 6.77
CA ASP A 355 20.98 -13.87 8.08
C ASP A 355 19.82 -14.29 8.99
N SER A 356 18.72 -13.52 9.00
CA SER A 356 17.54 -13.78 9.84
C SER A 356 16.90 -15.13 9.50
N VAL A 357 16.79 -15.52 8.24
CA VAL A 357 16.20 -16.81 7.85
C VAL A 357 17.17 -17.98 8.10
N ARG A 358 18.50 -17.77 8.08
CA ARG A 358 19.49 -18.81 8.39
C ARG A 358 19.62 -19.10 9.88
N VAL A 359 19.70 -18.06 10.74
CA VAL A 359 19.79 -18.23 12.20
C VAL A 359 18.58 -18.96 12.74
N ALA A 360 17.48 -18.84 12.04
CA ALA A 360 16.25 -19.52 12.36
C ALA A 360 16.22 -20.98 11.89
N SER A 361 17.12 -21.46 11.06
CA SER A 361 17.25 -22.84 10.60
C SER A 361 18.26 -23.62 11.47
#